data_b9d81e889804c94f87d4da51e19a1575
#
_entry.id   b9d81e889804c94f87d4da51e19a1575
#
_cell.length_a   1.000
_cell.length_b   1.000
_cell.length_c   1.000
_cell.angle_alpha   90.00
_cell.angle_beta   90.00
_cell.angle_gamma   90.00
#
_symmetry.space_group_name_H-M   'P 1'
#
loop_
_entity.id
_entity.type
_entity.pdbx_description
1 polymer ?
#
loop_
_entity_poly.entity_id
_entity_poly.type
_entity_poly.pdbx_seq_one_letter_code
_entity_poly.pdbx_strand_id
1 'polypeptide(L)'
;MKMRYDCLPCLFRQTLESARMVTDDEEVIKDILKKYSKMLPELIDSEATAPMIAEEMQSYIKKISGVSDPYAEIKEKNLNSAFKLLPLVKKEIAEAEDPLLAALLMSAMGNSIDAGVSLNVNIKDNIESALKESFAHSDYQQFSAELNQAEELLFIADNTGEAVFDKLLLKKIKENYDLKITYAVRETAVLNDITLQGAEELGIDQYAEIIKSGSKAPGMIMDSASEEFIKHYQKADLVISKGQGNLESLYQIESGIYFLLKAKCKVIAEVLNVDEGDFVFLYS
;
A
#
# COMPACT_ATOMS: atom_id res chain seq x y z
N MET A 1 -11.28 0.70 9.70
CA MET A 1 -12.58 1.44 9.65
C MET A 1 -13.67 0.56 9.05
N LYS A 2 -14.92 0.66 9.52
CA LYS A 2 -16.06 -0.06 8.97
C LYS A 2 -16.25 0.27 7.47
N MET A 3 -16.53 -0.74 6.65
CA MET A 3 -16.83 -0.60 5.24
C MET A 3 -18.10 0.25 5.02
N ARG A 4 -18.10 1.15 4.04
CA ARG A 4 -19.30 1.89 3.60
C ARG A 4 -19.99 1.18 2.43
N TYR A 5 -21.24 1.49 2.18
CA TYR A 5 -22.01 0.87 1.09
C TYR A 5 -21.38 1.06 -0.28
N ASP A 6 -20.68 2.17 -0.52
CA ASP A 6 -19.93 2.43 -1.75
C ASP A 6 -18.78 1.43 -1.99
N CYS A 7 -18.30 0.77 -0.92
CA CYS A 7 -17.27 -0.26 -1.06
C CYS A 7 -17.82 -1.56 -1.67
N LEU A 8 -19.12 -1.85 -1.52
CA LEU A 8 -19.72 -3.09 -2.03
C LEU A 8 -19.60 -3.22 -3.55
N PRO A 9 -20.03 -2.23 -4.38
CA PRO A 9 -19.84 -2.31 -5.83
C PRO A 9 -18.36 -2.27 -6.23
N CYS A 10 -17.50 -1.58 -5.47
CA CYS A 10 -16.05 -1.56 -5.72
C CYS A 10 -15.44 -2.96 -5.56
N LEU A 11 -15.73 -3.65 -4.46
CA LEU A 11 -15.27 -5.02 -4.19
C LEU A 11 -15.85 -6.04 -5.19
N PHE A 12 -17.10 -5.84 -5.64
CA PHE A 12 -17.69 -6.68 -6.68
C PHE A 12 -16.92 -6.54 -8.00
N ARG A 13 -16.62 -5.30 -8.40
CA ARG A 13 -15.81 -5.03 -9.59
C ARG A 13 -14.42 -5.61 -9.48
N GLN A 14 -13.73 -5.41 -8.35
CA GLN A 14 -12.41 -6.00 -8.08
C GLN A 14 -12.44 -7.53 -8.16
N THR A 15 -13.51 -8.15 -7.63
CA THR A 15 -13.71 -9.61 -7.72
C THR A 15 -13.83 -10.06 -9.17
N LEU A 16 -14.60 -9.36 -10.01
CA LEU A 16 -14.74 -9.67 -11.44
C LEU A 16 -13.40 -9.52 -12.18
N GLU A 17 -12.68 -8.43 -11.94
CA GLU A 17 -11.38 -8.18 -12.55
C GLU A 17 -10.37 -9.27 -12.17
N SER A 18 -10.30 -9.63 -10.88
CA SER A 18 -9.44 -10.73 -10.41
C SER A 18 -9.83 -12.09 -11.00
N ALA A 19 -11.12 -12.38 -11.15
CA ALA A 19 -11.58 -13.61 -11.79
C ALA A 19 -11.12 -13.70 -13.24
N ARG A 20 -11.20 -12.60 -13.99
CA ARG A 20 -10.74 -12.52 -15.39
C ARG A 20 -9.23 -12.64 -15.56
N MET A 21 -8.45 -12.36 -14.53
CA MET A 21 -7.00 -12.57 -14.54
C MET A 21 -6.60 -14.03 -14.48
N VAL A 22 -7.47 -14.90 -13.98
CA VAL A 22 -7.15 -16.32 -13.76
C VAL A 22 -7.84 -17.26 -14.74
N THR A 23 -8.88 -16.80 -15.45
CA THR A 23 -9.64 -17.66 -16.37
C THR A 23 -10.49 -16.86 -17.35
N ASP A 24 -10.66 -17.43 -18.57
CA ASP A 24 -11.65 -16.99 -19.57
C ASP A 24 -12.94 -17.82 -19.52
N ASP A 25 -13.05 -18.81 -18.61
CA ASP A 25 -14.24 -19.65 -18.46
C ASP A 25 -15.37 -18.87 -17.75
N GLU A 26 -16.39 -18.50 -18.50
CA GLU A 26 -17.54 -17.72 -18.01
C GLU A 26 -18.32 -18.44 -16.89
N GLU A 27 -18.35 -19.78 -16.83
CA GLU A 27 -19.01 -20.49 -15.74
C GLU A 27 -18.21 -20.39 -14.44
N VAL A 28 -16.89 -20.42 -14.50
CA VAL A 28 -16.02 -20.20 -13.34
C VAL A 28 -16.15 -18.76 -12.86
N ILE A 29 -16.10 -17.77 -13.76
CA ILE A 29 -16.30 -16.34 -13.41
C ILE A 29 -17.66 -16.15 -12.74
N LYS A 30 -18.71 -16.70 -13.31
CA LYS A 30 -20.07 -16.65 -12.77
C LYS A 30 -20.16 -17.25 -11.36
N ASP A 31 -19.49 -18.37 -11.08
CA ASP A 31 -19.49 -18.98 -9.76
C ASP A 31 -18.74 -18.14 -8.72
N ILE A 32 -17.62 -17.49 -9.11
CA ILE A 32 -16.91 -16.53 -8.28
C ILE A 32 -17.84 -15.36 -7.93
N LEU A 33 -18.53 -14.77 -8.92
CA LEU A 33 -19.45 -13.66 -8.70
C LEU A 33 -20.66 -14.04 -7.83
N LYS A 34 -21.19 -15.26 -7.99
CA LYS A 34 -22.26 -15.79 -7.13
C LYS A 34 -21.80 -15.93 -5.67
N LYS A 35 -20.54 -16.34 -5.43
CA LYS A 35 -19.99 -16.40 -4.06
C LYS A 35 -20.06 -15.03 -3.42
N TYR A 36 -19.56 -13.98 -4.09
CA TYR A 36 -19.64 -12.60 -3.57
C TYR A 36 -21.11 -12.16 -3.35
N SER A 37 -21.98 -12.40 -4.34
CA SER A 37 -23.39 -12.02 -4.25
C SER A 37 -24.11 -12.65 -3.06
N LYS A 38 -23.74 -13.87 -2.68
CA LYS A 38 -24.31 -14.54 -1.49
C LYS A 38 -23.84 -13.94 -0.17
N MET A 39 -22.69 -13.27 -0.16
CA MET A 39 -22.17 -12.59 1.02
C MET A 39 -22.85 -11.23 1.24
N LEU A 40 -23.37 -10.58 0.19
CA LEU A 40 -23.89 -9.21 0.26
C LEU A 40 -24.88 -8.94 1.40
N PRO A 41 -25.87 -9.80 1.68
CA PRO A 41 -26.83 -9.57 2.76
C PRO A 41 -26.16 -9.46 4.15
N GLU A 42 -25.14 -10.29 4.38
CA GLU A 42 -24.39 -10.29 5.64
C GLU A 42 -23.41 -9.11 5.70
N LEU A 43 -22.82 -8.73 4.55
CA LEU A 43 -21.86 -7.62 4.47
C LEU A 43 -22.49 -6.26 4.76
N ILE A 44 -23.76 -6.05 4.40
CA ILE A 44 -24.49 -4.80 4.63
C ILE A 44 -24.55 -4.48 6.14
N ASP A 45 -24.72 -5.50 6.97
CA ASP A 45 -24.88 -5.36 8.42
C ASP A 45 -23.57 -5.64 9.20
N SER A 46 -22.46 -5.95 8.50
CA SER A 46 -21.21 -6.35 9.14
C SER A 46 -20.38 -5.14 9.60
N GLU A 47 -19.46 -5.42 10.55
CA GLU A 47 -18.39 -4.50 10.94
C GLU A 47 -17.08 -4.78 10.16
N ALA A 48 -17.14 -5.60 9.12
CA ALA A 48 -15.96 -5.96 8.33
C ALA A 48 -15.36 -4.74 7.61
N THR A 49 -14.05 -4.77 7.45
CA THR A 49 -13.32 -3.81 6.60
C THR A 49 -13.28 -4.30 5.15
N ALA A 50 -13.12 -3.39 4.20
CA ALA A 50 -12.99 -3.79 2.78
C ALA A 50 -11.81 -4.74 2.54
N PRO A 51 -10.62 -4.58 3.14
CA PRO A 51 -9.54 -5.55 3.04
C PRO A 51 -9.87 -6.97 3.51
N MET A 52 -10.68 -7.14 4.57
CA MET A 52 -11.10 -8.47 5.04
C MET A 52 -11.94 -9.20 3.99
N ILE A 53 -12.86 -8.49 3.34
CA ILE A 53 -13.70 -9.06 2.28
C ILE A 53 -12.87 -9.36 1.04
N ALA A 54 -11.94 -8.48 0.69
CA ALA A 54 -11.01 -8.71 -0.41
C ALA A 54 -10.15 -9.96 -0.16
N GLU A 55 -9.66 -10.19 1.06
CA GLU A 55 -8.93 -11.41 1.43
C GLU A 55 -9.77 -12.67 1.17
N GLU A 56 -11.03 -12.70 1.64
CA GLU A 56 -11.91 -13.84 1.45
C GLU A 56 -12.11 -14.15 -0.05
N MET A 57 -12.36 -13.11 -0.85
CA MET A 57 -12.58 -13.29 -2.28
C MET A 57 -11.31 -13.70 -3.02
N GLN A 58 -10.16 -13.10 -2.70
CA GLN A 58 -8.86 -13.48 -3.29
C GLN A 58 -8.49 -14.93 -2.93
N SER A 59 -8.72 -15.34 -1.69
CA SER A 59 -8.52 -16.73 -1.25
C SER A 59 -9.43 -17.70 -2.01
N TYR A 60 -10.70 -17.35 -2.24
CA TYR A 60 -11.62 -18.15 -3.01
C TYR A 60 -11.21 -18.27 -4.49
N ILE A 61 -10.83 -17.16 -5.13
CA ILE A 61 -10.35 -17.12 -6.52
C ILE A 61 -9.14 -18.02 -6.70
N LYS A 62 -8.14 -17.92 -5.83
CA LYS A 62 -6.93 -18.77 -5.86
C LYS A 62 -7.28 -20.25 -5.70
N LYS A 63 -8.21 -20.58 -4.79
CA LYS A 63 -8.65 -21.94 -4.56
C LYS A 63 -9.34 -22.55 -5.80
N ILE A 64 -10.19 -21.79 -6.47
CA ILE A 64 -10.94 -22.26 -7.64
C ILE A 64 -10.03 -22.38 -8.87
N SER A 65 -9.15 -21.41 -9.09
CA SER A 65 -8.30 -21.35 -10.28
C SER A 65 -7.03 -22.19 -10.17
N GLY A 66 -6.55 -22.47 -8.95
CA GLY A 66 -5.24 -23.06 -8.71
C GLY A 66 -4.07 -22.08 -8.93
N VAL A 67 -4.35 -20.81 -9.27
CA VAL A 67 -3.34 -19.77 -9.49
C VAL A 67 -2.95 -19.14 -8.15
N SER A 68 -1.68 -19.25 -7.79
CA SER A 68 -1.17 -18.74 -6.49
C SER A 68 -1.05 -17.22 -6.44
N ASP A 69 -0.72 -16.56 -7.54
CA ASP A 69 -0.64 -15.10 -7.68
C ASP A 69 -1.35 -14.62 -8.96
N PRO A 70 -2.64 -14.27 -8.90
CA PRO A 70 -3.39 -13.74 -10.03
C PRO A 70 -2.82 -12.43 -10.60
N TYR A 71 -2.06 -11.68 -9.79
CA TYR A 71 -1.56 -10.36 -10.12
C TYR A 71 -0.09 -10.33 -10.54
N ALA A 72 0.55 -11.49 -10.76
CA ALA A 72 1.97 -11.58 -11.10
C ALA A 72 2.37 -10.70 -12.30
N GLU A 73 1.59 -10.75 -13.40
CA GLU A 73 1.86 -9.92 -14.59
C GLU A 73 1.70 -8.42 -14.32
N ILE A 74 0.72 -8.05 -13.48
CA ILE A 74 0.49 -6.66 -13.10
C ILE A 74 1.65 -6.16 -12.27
N LYS A 75 2.11 -6.94 -11.27
CA LYS A 75 3.29 -6.62 -10.45
C LYS A 75 4.53 -6.39 -11.31
N GLU A 76 4.77 -7.26 -12.30
CA GLU A 76 5.90 -7.11 -13.22
C GLU A 76 5.79 -5.82 -14.05
N LYS A 77 4.61 -5.51 -14.60
CA LYS A 77 4.37 -4.27 -15.35
C LYS A 77 4.61 -3.04 -14.48
N ASN A 78 4.14 -3.07 -13.23
CA ASN A 78 4.29 -1.99 -12.27
C ASN A 78 5.76 -1.76 -11.91
N LEU A 79 6.52 -2.84 -11.63
CA LEU A 79 7.95 -2.77 -11.40
C LEU A 79 8.69 -2.16 -12.60
N ASN A 80 8.39 -2.63 -13.81
CA ASN A 80 9.01 -2.13 -15.03
C ASN A 80 8.73 -0.63 -15.24
N SER A 81 7.53 -0.17 -14.91
CA SER A 81 7.17 1.25 -14.96
C SER A 81 7.93 2.06 -13.90
N ALA A 82 7.96 1.58 -12.67
CA ALA A 82 8.69 2.23 -11.57
C ALA A 82 10.19 2.34 -11.85
N PHE A 83 10.82 1.28 -12.38
CA PHE A 83 12.24 1.30 -12.75
C PHE A 83 12.56 2.31 -13.86
N LYS A 84 11.68 2.51 -14.83
CA LYS A 84 11.87 3.54 -15.88
C LYS A 84 11.89 4.95 -15.29
N LEU A 85 11.13 5.19 -14.22
CA LEU A 85 11.05 6.48 -13.54
C LEU A 85 12.14 6.70 -12.50
N LEU A 86 12.74 5.63 -12.02
CA LEU A 86 13.71 5.66 -10.92
C LEU A 86 14.87 6.67 -11.12
N PRO A 87 15.49 6.82 -12.32
CA PRO A 87 16.54 7.82 -12.52
C PRO A 87 16.06 9.25 -12.33
N LEU A 88 14.85 9.55 -12.80
CA LEU A 88 14.26 10.88 -12.66
C LEU A 88 13.90 11.15 -11.19
N VAL A 89 13.22 10.21 -10.53
CA VAL A 89 12.86 10.34 -9.11
C VAL A 89 14.09 10.53 -8.22
N LYS A 90 15.17 9.78 -8.47
CA LYS A 90 16.44 9.96 -7.74
C LYS A 90 17.02 11.38 -7.89
N LYS A 91 16.95 11.92 -9.11
CA LYS A 91 17.42 13.28 -9.40
C LYS A 91 16.59 14.31 -8.64
N GLU A 92 15.27 14.21 -8.74
CA GLU A 92 14.34 15.14 -8.09
C GLU A 92 14.50 15.14 -6.56
N ILE A 93 14.63 13.94 -5.95
CA ILE A 93 14.90 13.83 -4.49
C ILE A 93 16.24 14.50 -4.13
N ALA A 94 17.28 14.32 -4.96
CA ALA A 94 18.60 14.89 -4.68
C ALA A 94 18.66 16.41 -4.84
N GLU A 95 17.85 16.98 -5.72
CA GLU A 95 17.79 18.43 -6.01
C GLU A 95 16.74 19.17 -5.13
N ALA A 96 15.91 18.44 -4.37
CA ALA A 96 14.90 19.04 -3.50
C ALA A 96 15.51 19.81 -2.32
N GLU A 97 14.85 20.88 -1.87
CA GLU A 97 15.24 21.62 -0.65
C GLU A 97 15.18 20.73 0.59
N ASP A 98 14.17 19.87 0.68
CA ASP A 98 14.04 18.82 1.69
C ASP A 98 13.97 17.44 1.03
N PRO A 99 15.12 16.74 0.91
CA PRO A 99 15.17 15.43 0.26
C PRO A 99 14.37 14.33 0.98
N LEU A 100 14.15 14.44 2.30
CA LEU A 100 13.33 13.46 3.04
C LEU A 100 11.86 13.65 2.74
N LEU A 101 11.37 14.88 2.75
CA LEU A 101 9.99 15.20 2.37
C LEU A 101 9.71 14.80 0.91
N ALA A 102 10.65 15.09 0.01
CA ALA A 102 10.55 14.65 -1.39
C ALA A 102 10.49 13.12 -1.52
N ALA A 103 11.30 12.38 -0.75
CA ALA A 103 11.28 10.93 -0.77
C ALA A 103 9.96 10.36 -0.21
N LEU A 104 9.37 10.97 0.83
CA LEU A 104 8.04 10.62 1.34
C LEU A 104 6.96 10.81 0.27
N LEU A 105 6.97 11.97 -0.41
CA LEU A 105 6.00 12.27 -1.46
C LEU A 105 6.15 11.30 -2.64
N MET A 106 7.39 11.01 -3.07
CA MET A 106 7.64 10.03 -4.13
C MET A 106 7.18 8.61 -3.74
N SER A 107 7.38 8.21 -2.49
CA SER A 107 6.89 6.94 -1.97
C SER A 107 5.36 6.88 -2.01
N ALA A 108 4.63 7.95 -1.65
CA ALA A 108 3.17 8.01 -1.76
C ALA A 108 2.67 7.97 -3.22
N MET A 109 3.42 8.62 -4.13
CA MET A 109 3.09 8.67 -5.55
C MET A 109 3.26 7.34 -6.27
N GLY A 110 4.15 6.48 -5.80
CA GLY A 110 4.46 5.20 -6.45
C GLY A 110 3.23 4.40 -6.83
N ASN A 111 2.17 4.48 -6.03
CA ASN A 111 0.88 3.85 -6.28
C ASN A 111 0.03 4.52 -7.39
N SER A 112 0.37 5.73 -7.78
CA SER A 112 -0.32 6.43 -8.89
C SER A 112 0.32 6.16 -10.24
N ILE A 113 1.52 5.61 -10.25
CA ILE A 113 2.29 5.25 -11.44
C ILE A 113 1.77 3.95 -12.05
N ASP A 114 0.92 3.23 -11.30
CA ASP A 114 0.24 2.02 -11.73
C ASP A 114 -0.74 2.27 -12.88
N ALA A 115 -0.77 1.32 -13.78
CA ALA A 115 -1.84 0.94 -14.72
C ALA A 115 -2.41 1.98 -15.71
N GLY A 116 -2.18 3.28 -15.57
CA GLY A 116 -2.90 4.27 -16.40
C GLY A 116 -2.03 5.29 -17.09
N VAL A 117 -0.76 5.43 -16.73
CA VAL A 117 0.13 6.37 -17.41
C VAL A 117 0.62 5.73 -18.70
N SER A 118 -0.17 5.93 -19.76
CA SER A 118 0.34 5.72 -21.13
C SER A 118 1.64 6.49 -21.23
N LEU A 119 2.72 5.80 -21.58
CA LEU A 119 4.10 6.30 -21.68
C LEU A 119 4.28 7.52 -22.62
N ASN A 120 3.21 8.13 -23.09
CA ASN A 120 3.19 9.12 -24.16
C ASN A 120 2.86 10.55 -23.74
N VAL A 121 2.54 10.85 -22.48
CA VAL A 121 2.28 12.24 -22.07
C VAL A 121 3.01 12.54 -20.75
N ASN A 122 4.13 13.27 -20.87
CA ASN A 122 4.77 14.08 -19.82
C ASN A 122 4.86 13.44 -18.40
N ILE A 123 5.43 12.21 -18.31
CA ILE A 123 5.77 11.61 -17.02
C ILE A 123 6.64 12.57 -16.18
N LYS A 124 7.55 13.29 -16.82
CA LYS A 124 8.37 14.32 -16.17
C LYS A 124 7.50 15.44 -15.59
N ASP A 125 6.55 15.95 -16.37
CA ASP A 125 5.64 17.00 -15.90
C ASP A 125 4.75 16.51 -14.75
N ASN A 126 4.35 15.23 -14.74
CA ASN A 126 3.59 14.64 -13.65
C ASN A 126 4.42 14.52 -12.36
N ILE A 127 5.69 14.10 -12.46
CA ILE A 127 6.61 14.04 -11.30
C ILE A 127 6.94 15.45 -10.82
N GLU A 128 7.27 16.38 -11.73
CA GLU A 128 7.51 17.78 -11.37
C GLU A 128 6.24 18.47 -10.82
N SER A 129 5.06 18.13 -11.33
CA SER A 129 3.79 18.59 -10.80
C SER A 129 3.55 18.06 -9.39
N ALA A 130 3.78 16.78 -9.21
CA ALA A 130 3.57 16.13 -7.92
C ALA A 130 4.57 16.58 -6.85
N LEU A 131 5.80 16.91 -7.23
CA LEU A 131 6.76 17.56 -6.29
C LEU A 131 6.37 19.01 -5.96
N LYS A 132 5.58 19.64 -6.84
CA LYS A 132 4.95 20.95 -6.54
C LYS A 132 3.63 20.78 -5.77
N GLU A 133 3.02 19.60 -5.83
CA GLU A 133 1.91 19.24 -4.98
C GLU A 133 2.47 19.01 -3.57
N SER A 134 1.91 19.69 -2.60
CA SER A 134 2.16 19.39 -1.18
C SER A 134 1.18 18.30 -0.75
N PHE A 135 1.49 17.61 0.34
CA PHE A 135 0.46 16.82 1.02
C PHE A 135 -0.72 17.73 1.38
N ALA A 136 -1.95 17.30 1.09
CA ALA A 136 -3.17 18.01 1.49
C ALA A 136 -3.32 18.02 3.02
N HIS A 137 -2.82 16.97 3.68
CA HIS A 137 -2.58 16.90 5.12
C HIS A 137 -1.16 16.38 5.35
N SER A 138 -0.39 17.07 6.22
CA SER A 138 1.02 16.73 6.46
C SER A 138 1.43 16.90 7.91
N ASP A 139 1.71 15.78 8.58
CA ASP A 139 2.36 15.75 9.89
C ASP A 139 3.88 15.53 9.78
N TYR A 140 4.47 15.95 8.66
CA TYR A 140 5.89 15.80 8.37
C TYR A 140 6.81 16.45 9.41
N GLN A 141 6.44 17.62 9.91
CA GLN A 141 7.28 18.32 10.89
C GLN A 141 7.39 17.54 12.20
N GLN A 142 6.27 16.96 12.66
CA GLN A 142 6.25 16.09 13.82
C GLN A 142 7.10 14.83 13.57
N PHE A 143 6.86 14.14 12.45
CA PHE A 143 7.62 12.96 12.05
C PHE A 143 9.14 13.22 11.99
N SER A 144 9.54 14.31 11.35
CA SER A 144 10.95 14.68 11.24
C SER A 144 11.60 15.00 12.60
N ALA A 145 10.84 15.59 13.53
CA ALA A 145 11.31 15.83 14.89
C ALA A 145 11.47 14.51 15.67
N GLU A 146 10.52 13.59 15.55
CA GLU A 146 10.53 12.30 16.24
C GLU A 146 11.63 11.37 15.70
N LEU A 147 11.94 11.42 14.39
CA LEU A 147 13.05 10.65 13.78
C LEU A 147 14.41 10.91 14.47
N ASN A 148 14.63 12.10 15.03
CA ASN A 148 15.87 12.43 15.71
C ASN A 148 16.06 11.66 17.04
N GLN A 149 14.99 11.08 17.58
CA GLN A 149 14.99 10.40 18.88
C GLN A 149 14.62 8.91 18.76
N ALA A 150 14.10 8.49 17.60
CA ALA A 150 13.65 7.14 17.36
C ALA A 150 14.83 6.17 17.23
N GLU A 151 14.73 5.00 17.83
CA GLU A 151 15.66 3.89 17.69
C GLU A 151 15.11 2.78 16.75
N GLU A 152 13.80 2.62 16.70
CA GLU A 152 13.12 1.58 15.90
C GLU A 152 11.95 2.16 15.07
N LEU A 153 11.99 1.95 13.74
CA LEU A 153 10.93 2.31 12.79
C LEU A 153 10.33 1.04 12.19
N LEU A 154 9.02 0.88 12.30
CA LEU A 154 8.27 -0.13 11.55
C LEU A 154 7.64 0.52 10.31
N PHE A 155 7.91 -0.06 9.15
CA PHE A 155 7.34 0.35 7.86
C PHE A 155 6.40 -0.75 7.34
N ILE A 156 5.09 -0.48 7.33
CA ILE A 156 4.08 -1.41 6.83
C ILE A 156 3.86 -1.13 5.35
N ALA A 157 4.33 -2.03 4.51
CA ALA A 157 4.34 -1.88 3.06
C ALA A 157 2.94 -2.07 2.42
N ASP A 158 2.81 -1.66 1.16
CA ASP A 158 1.62 -1.83 0.33
C ASP A 158 1.99 -2.44 -1.03
N ASN A 159 2.03 -1.68 -2.11
CA ASN A 159 2.16 -2.20 -3.47
C ASN A 159 3.60 -2.47 -3.92
N THR A 160 3.75 -3.46 -4.81
CA THR A 160 5.05 -3.88 -5.37
C THR A 160 5.73 -2.74 -6.16
N GLY A 161 4.99 -1.98 -6.97
CA GLY A 161 5.55 -0.85 -7.72
C GLY A 161 6.03 0.30 -6.83
N GLU A 162 5.30 0.57 -5.74
CA GLU A 162 5.68 1.57 -4.75
C GLU A 162 6.98 1.23 -4.03
N ALA A 163 7.23 -0.04 -3.77
CA ALA A 163 8.39 -0.51 -3.03
C ALA A 163 9.72 -0.07 -3.65
N VAL A 164 9.75 0.21 -4.98
CA VAL A 164 10.91 0.80 -5.66
C VAL A 164 11.23 2.20 -5.10
N PHE A 165 10.21 2.98 -4.77
CA PHE A 165 10.35 4.33 -4.21
C PHE A 165 10.44 4.30 -2.69
N ASP A 166 9.77 3.33 -2.03
CA ASP A 166 9.98 3.06 -0.60
C ASP A 166 11.47 2.81 -0.31
N LYS A 167 12.16 2.05 -1.19
CA LYS A 167 13.61 1.84 -1.06
C LYS A 167 14.40 3.15 -1.04
N LEU A 168 14.00 4.17 -1.81
CA LEU A 168 14.64 5.48 -1.78
C LEU A 168 14.38 6.21 -0.48
N LEU A 169 13.16 6.12 0.05
CA LEU A 169 12.79 6.71 1.34
C LEU A 169 13.57 6.03 2.48
N LEU A 170 13.60 4.70 2.53
CA LEU A 170 14.37 3.94 3.54
C LEU A 170 15.86 4.30 3.50
N LYS A 171 16.43 4.37 2.29
CA LYS A 171 17.80 4.82 2.08
C LYS A 171 18.01 6.24 2.65
N LYS A 172 17.10 7.16 2.36
CA LYS A 172 17.19 8.55 2.81
C LYS A 172 17.11 8.67 4.33
N ILE A 173 16.24 7.86 4.96
CA ILE A 173 16.17 7.77 6.43
C ILE A 173 17.49 7.25 6.99
N LYS A 174 18.02 6.14 6.47
CA LYS A 174 19.30 5.53 6.93
C LYS A 174 20.53 6.41 6.71
N GLU A 175 20.50 7.31 5.73
CA GLU A 175 21.60 8.26 5.47
C GLU A 175 21.67 9.36 6.54
N ASN A 176 20.55 9.70 7.18
CA ASN A 176 20.44 10.85 8.08
C ASN A 176 20.20 10.46 9.55
N TYR A 177 19.71 9.23 9.82
CA TYR A 177 19.32 8.80 11.16
C TYR A 177 19.88 7.41 11.48
N ASP A 178 20.35 7.22 12.70
CA ASP A 178 20.86 5.93 13.19
C ASP A 178 19.75 5.18 13.92
N LEU A 179 18.87 4.55 13.17
CA LEU A 179 17.77 3.74 13.70
C LEU A 179 17.65 2.40 12.95
N LYS A 180 17.05 1.43 13.59
CA LYS A 180 16.68 0.16 12.95
C LYS A 180 15.37 0.34 12.20
N ILE A 181 15.30 -0.23 10.99
CA ILE A 181 14.07 -0.22 10.21
C ILE A 181 13.62 -1.66 9.98
N THR A 182 12.37 -1.92 10.26
CA THR A 182 11.68 -3.16 9.91
C THR A 182 10.68 -2.87 8.79
N TYR A 183 10.74 -3.62 7.69
CA TYR A 183 9.85 -3.51 6.54
C TYR A 183 8.91 -4.71 6.50
N ALA A 184 7.64 -4.51 6.86
CA ALA A 184 6.65 -5.57 6.96
C ALA A 184 5.87 -5.72 5.67
N VAL A 185 5.88 -6.92 5.08
CA VAL A 185 5.20 -7.27 3.82
C VAL A 185 4.05 -8.25 4.06
N ARG A 186 3.21 -8.48 3.03
CA ARG A 186 2.10 -9.43 3.14
C ARG A 186 2.58 -10.87 3.33
N GLU A 187 1.79 -11.67 4.03
CA GLU A 187 2.09 -13.09 4.30
C GLU A 187 2.14 -13.90 2.99
N THR A 188 1.23 -13.61 2.07
CA THR A 188 1.12 -14.25 0.76
C THR A 188 0.80 -13.22 -0.31
N ALA A 189 0.99 -13.58 -1.59
CA ALA A 189 0.55 -12.72 -2.69
C ALA A 189 -0.93 -12.39 -2.56
N VAL A 190 -1.29 -11.12 -2.59
CA VAL A 190 -2.66 -10.60 -2.62
C VAL A 190 -2.66 -9.31 -3.43
N LEU A 191 -3.56 -9.18 -4.37
CA LEU A 191 -3.57 -8.07 -5.32
C LEU A 191 -2.14 -7.78 -5.83
N ASN A 192 -1.78 -6.52 -5.99
CA ASN A 192 -0.43 -6.09 -6.37
C ASN A 192 0.49 -5.76 -5.18
N ASP A 193 0.13 -6.20 -3.95
CA ASP A 193 0.92 -5.95 -2.75
C ASP A 193 2.27 -6.66 -2.80
N ILE A 194 3.26 -6.05 -2.13
CA ILE A 194 4.62 -6.59 -2.04
C ILE A 194 4.68 -7.82 -1.13
N THR A 195 5.45 -8.82 -1.53
CA THR A 195 5.74 -10.04 -0.76
C THR A 195 7.21 -10.05 -0.31
N LEU A 196 7.56 -10.99 0.58
CA LEU A 196 8.95 -11.17 1.04
C LEU A 196 9.91 -11.31 -0.15
N GLN A 197 9.62 -12.22 -1.07
CA GLN A 197 10.45 -12.42 -2.25
C GLN A 197 10.61 -11.13 -3.07
N GLY A 198 9.52 -10.39 -3.33
CA GLY A 198 9.60 -9.15 -4.09
C GLY A 198 10.43 -8.06 -3.38
N ALA A 199 10.35 -7.97 -2.06
CA ALA A 199 11.14 -7.02 -1.29
C ALA A 199 12.65 -7.38 -1.27
N GLU A 200 12.99 -8.66 -1.17
CA GLU A 200 14.36 -9.16 -1.30
C GLU A 200 14.93 -8.92 -2.69
N GLU A 201 14.18 -9.22 -3.75
CA GLU A 201 14.58 -8.97 -5.15
C GLU A 201 14.81 -7.48 -5.43
N LEU A 202 14.08 -6.60 -4.78
CA LEU A 202 14.30 -5.15 -4.83
C LEU A 202 15.52 -4.70 -3.99
N GLY A 203 16.05 -5.56 -3.12
CA GLY A 203 17.16 -5.24 -2.22
C GLY A 203 16.76 -4.26 -1.12
N ILE A 204 15.55 -4.37 -0.59
CA ILE A 204 15.08 -3.63 0.60
C ILE A 204 15.90 -4.02 1.84
N ASP A 205 16.38 -5.27 1.90
CA ASP A 205 17.24 -5.83 2.95
C ASP A 205 18.55 -5.05 3.17
N GLN A 206 18.97 -4.23 2.20
CA GLN A 206 20.11 -3.33 2.36
C GLN A 206 19.84 -2.20 3.37
N TYR A 207 18.58 -1.88 3.65
CA TYR A 207 18.19 -0.73 4.48
C TYR A 207 17.28 -1.10 5.66
N ALA A 208 16.61 -2.26 5.59
CA ALA A 208 15.63 -2.68 6.58
C ALA A 208 15.62 -4.21 6.76
N GLU A 209 15.31 -4.68 7.95
CA GLU A 209 14.93 -6.06 8.19
C GLU A 209 13.56 -6.32 7.56
N ILE A 210 13.44 -7.34 6.70
CA ILE A 210 12.18 -7.67 6.04
C ILE A 210 11.47 -8.77 6.81
N ILE A 211 10.23 -8.53 7.22
CA ILE A 211 9.41 -9.52 7.93
C ILE A 211 8.06 -9.72 7.23
N LYS A 212 7.44 -10.87 7.47
CA LYS A 212 6.06 -11.13 7.08
C LYS A 212 5.10 -10.63 8.15
N SER A 213 4.09 -9.86 7.73
CA SER A 213 3.11 -9.29 8.67
C SER A 213 2.12 -10.32 9.24
N GLY A 214 1.96 -11.48 8.59
CA GLY A 214 0.90 -12.46 8.88
C GLY A 214 -0.41 -12.17 8.14
N SER A 215 -0.69 -10.91 7.78
CA SER A 215 -1.90 -10.55 7.06
C SER A 215 -1.88 -11.06 5.62
N LYS A 216 -3.00 -11.70 5.20
CA LYS A 216 -3.25 -12.15 3.82
C LYS A 216 -4.21 -11.22 3.09
N ALA A 217 -4.71 -10.20 3.79
CA ALA A 217 -5.55 -9.14 3.24
C ALA A 217 -4.70 -8.10 2.49
N PRO A 218 -5.26 -7.33 1.56
CA PRO A 218 -4.63 -6.13 1.01
C PRO A 218 -4.73 -4.96 1.99
N GLY A 219 -4.26 -5.19 3.21
CA GLY A 219 -4.28 -4.32 4.38
C GLY A 219 -3.75 -5.08 5.59
N MET A 220 -3.32 -4.38 6.62
CA MET A 220 -2.84 -4.99 7.85
C MET A 220 -4.00 -5.32 8.78
N ILE A 221 -4.32 -6.59 8.93
CA ILE A 221 -5.35 -7.08 9.86
C ILE A 221 -4.66 -7.56 11.13
N MET A 222 -4.81 -6.84 12.23
CA MET A 222 -4.11 -7.12 13.50
C MET A 222 -4.45 -8.50 14.06
N ASP A 223 -5.69 -8.97 13.92
CA ASP A 223 -6.14 -10.28 14.39
C ASP A 223 -5.40 -11.45 13.70
N SER A 224 -4.85 -11.23 12.51
CA SER A 224 -4.07 -12.21 11.75
C SER A 224 -2.57 -11.92 11.74
N ALA A 225 -2.13 -10.92 12.52
CA ALA A 225 -0.72 -10.54 12.60
C ALA A 225 0.16 -11.70 13.10
N SER A 226 1.36 -11.82 12.54
CA SER A 226 2.35 -12.76 13.03
C SER A 226 2.90 -12.31 14.41
N GLU A 227 3.35 -13.26 15.23
CA GLU A 227 4.01 -12.93 16.50
C GLU A 227 5.24 -12.04 16.30
N GLU A 228 5.96 -12.23 15.21
CA GLU A 228 7.11 -11.44 14.83
C GLU A 228 6.69 -9.99 14.53
N PHE A 229 5.62 -9.79 13.73
CA PHE A 229 5.10 -8.45 13.46
C PHE A 229 4.65 -7.75 14.74
N ILE A 230 3.87 -8.42 15.61
CA ILE A 230 3.40 -7.83 16.87
C ILE A 230 4.58 -7.40 17.75
N LYS A 231 5.65 -8.19 17.81
CA LYS A 231 6.85 -7.83 18.57
C LYS A 231 7.52 -6.56 18.04
N HIS A 232 7.66 -6.43 16.71
CA HIS A 232 8.22 -5.23 16.11
C HIS A 232 7.29 -4.03 16.26
N TYR A 233 5.97 -4.23 16.09
CA TYR A 233 4.96 -3.18 16.26
C TYR A 233 4.98 -2.58 17.69
N GLN A 234 5.07 -3.44 18.71
CA GLN A 234 5.12 -3.01 20.12
C GLN A 234 6.43 -2.30 20.50
N LYS A 235 7.50 -2.53 19.77
CA LYS A 235 8.82 -1.94 20.03
C LYS A 235 9.06 -0.66 19.25
N ALA A 236 8.37 -0.48 18.12
CA ALA A 236 8.60 0.64 17.23
C ALA A 236 8.28 1.97 17.93
N ASP A 237 9.24 2.89 17.88
CA ASP A 237 9.04 4.30 18.29
C ASP A 237 8.21 5.03 17.23
N LEU A 238 8.38 4.63 15.96
CA LEU A 238 7.68 5.18 14.81
C LEU A 238 7.07 4.07 13.95
N VAL A 239 5.85 4.28 13.49
CA VAL A 239 5.19 3.38 12.54
C VAL A 239 4.75 4.18 11.31
N ILE A 240 5.25 3.82 10.13
CA ILE A 240 4.73 4.30 8.85
C ILE A 240 3.87 3.20 8.24
N SER A 241 2.66 3.53 7.83
CA SER A 241 1.74 2.60 7.17
C SER A 241 1.38 3.11 5.79
N LYS A 242 1.71 2.32 4.76
CA LYS A 242 1.51 2.68 3.35
C LYS A 242 0.14 2.24 2.85
N GLY A 243 -0.45 3.11 2.04
CA GLY A 243 -1.59 2.78 1.22
C GLY A 243 -2.94 2.78 1.92
N GLN A 244 -3.97 2.81 1.07
CA GLN A 244 -5.35 2.93 1.52
C GLN A 244 -5.86 1.68 2.25
N GLY A 245 -5.47 0.48 1.82
CA GLY A 245 -5.92 -0.76 2.46
C GLY A 245 -5.44 -0.88 3.91
N ASN A 246 -4.21 -0.45 4.20
CA ASN A 246 -3.72 -0.38 5.58
C ASN A 246 -4.47 0.69 6.39
N LEU A 247 -4.76 1.86 5.81
CA LEU A 247 -5.61 2.87 6.46
C LEU A 247 -6.99 2.27 6.81
N GLU A 248 -7.66 1.62 5.87
CA GLU A 248 -8.97 1.00 6.08
C GLU A 248 -8.98 -0.04 7.21
N SER A 249 -7.85 -0.72 7.40
CA SER A 249 -7.68 -1.75 8.43
C SER A 249 -7.29 -1.20 9.79
N LEU A 250 -6.44 -0.17 9.86
CA LEU A 250 -5.78 0.28 11.10
C LEU A 250 -6.38 1.59 11.65
N TYR A 251 -6.88 2.48 10.78
CA TYR A 251 -7.38 3.79 11.20
C TYR A 251 -8.54 3.66 12.19
N GLN A 252 -8.48 4.40 13.30
CA GLN A 252 -9.44 4.38 14.42
C GLN A 252 -9.41 3.09 15.28
N ILE A 253 -8.56 2.13 14.97
CA ILE A 253 -8.38 0.89 15.75
C ILE A 253 -7.04 0.97 16.50
N GLU A 254 -6.01 1.43 15.81
CA GLU A 254 -4.66 1.63 16.33
C GLU A 254 -4.32 3.13 16.33
N SER A 255 -3.42 3.54 17.21
CA SER A 255 -2.91 4.92 17.30
C SER A 255 -1.40 4.96 17.20
N GLY A 256 -0.84 6.14 16.96
CA GLY A 256 0.60 6.30 16.84
C GLY A 256 1.16 5.88 15.49
N ILE A 257 0.34 5.96 14.42
CA ILE A 257 0.71 5.54 13.07
C ILE A 257 0.74 6.74 12.14
N TYR A 258 1.80 6.89 11.38
CA TYR A 258 1.89 7.80 10.23
C TYR A 258 1.37 7.09 8.97
N PHE A 259 0.19 7.47 8.52
CA PHE A 259 -0.39 6.96 7.27
C PHE A 259 0.12 7.77 6.08
N LEU A 260 0.74 7.07 5.11
CA LEU A 260 1.29 7.65 3.89
C LEU A 260 0.57 7.07 2.68
N LEU A 261 -0.34 7.84 2.06
CA LEU A 261 -1.20 7.34 1.00
C LEU A 261 -1.68 8.41 0.04
N LYS A 262 -2.31 7.96 -1.06
CA LYS A 262 -3.20 8.74 -1.90
C LYS A 262 -4.65 8.39 -1.60
N ALA A 263 -5.53 9.37 -1.43
CA ALA A 263 -6.97 9.17 -1.30
C ALA A 263 -7.56 8.77 -2.68
N LYS A 264 -7.74 7.46 -2.92
CA LYS A 264 -8.13 6.92 -4.24
C LYS A 264 -9.63 6.92 -4.51
N CYS A 265 -10.45 7.21 -3.50
CA CYS A 265 -11.90 7.18 -3.64
C CYS A 265 -12.55 8.20 -2.71
N LYS A 266 -13.77 8.58 -3.05
CA LYS A 266 -14.58 9.52 -2.28
C LYS A 266 -14.75 9.14 -0.81
N VAL A 267 -14.90 7.84 -0.51
CA VAL A 267 -15.05 7.35 0.87
C VAL A 267 -13.86 7.73 1.75
N ILE A 268 -12.64 7.51 1.24
CA ILE A 268 -11.41 7.83 1.98
C ILE A 268 -11.16 9.34 1.99
N ALA A 269 -11.41 10.03 0.89
CA ALA A 269 -11.31 11.49 0.84
C ALA A 269 -12.20 12.16 1.90
N GLU A 270 -13.45 11.71 2.04
CA GLU A 270 -14.38 12.20 3.09
C GLU A 270 -13.89 11.86 4.51
N VAL A 271 -13.34 10.66 4.73
CA VAL A 271 -12.83 10.26 6.07
C VAL A 271 -11.65 11.12 6.48
N LEU A 272 -10.77 11.45 5.55
CA LEU A 272 -9.56 12.24 5.79
C LEU A 272 -9.79 13.75 5.63
N ASN A 273 -10.98 14.16 5.20
CA ASN A 273 -11.35 15.55 4.90
C ASN A 273 -10.38 16.21 3.89
N VAL A 274 -10.16 15.50 2.78
CA VAL A 274 -9.33 15.93 1.63
C VAL A 274 -10.09 15.68 0.32
N ASP A 275 -9.53 16.05 -0.81
CA ASP A 275 -10.10 15.74 -2.13
C ASP A 275 -9.65 14.35 -2.63
N GLU A 276 -10.48 13.72 -3.47
CA GLU A 276 -10.10 12.49 -4.16
C GLU A 276 -8.91 12.76 -5.08
N GLY A 277 -7.85 12.00 -4.90
CA GLY A 277 -6.59 12.18 -5.60
C GLY A 277 -5.48 12.81 -4.77
N ASP A 278 -5.81 13.40 -3.63
CA ASP A 278 -4.83 14.04 -2.74
C ASP A 278 -3.87 13.04 -2.09
N PHE A 279 -2.64 13.51 -1.85
CA PHE A 279 -1.65 12.82 -1.04
C PHE A 279 -1.75 13.26 0.41
N VAL A 280 -1.61 12.30 1.31
CA VAL A 280 -1.75 12.50 2.75
C VAL A 280 -0.59 11.85 3.47
N PHE A 281 -0.04 12.58 4.45
CA PHE A 281 0.87 12.07 5.47
C PHE A 281 0.33 12.45 6.83
N LEU A 282 -0.48 11.56 7.42
CA LEU A 282 -1.31 11.81 8.59
C LEU A 282 -0.85 10.97 9.77
N TYR A 283 -0.67 11.59 10.93
CA TYR A 283 -0.50 10.93 12.23
C TYR A 283 -1.88 10.72 12.90
N SER A 284 -2.12 9.52 13.43
CA SER A 284 -3.41 9.17 14.08
C SER A 284 -3.20 8.68 15.52
#